data_0e9df445e390823cbbc1f28d8c705592
#
_entry.id   0e9df445e390823cbbc1f28d8c705592
#
_cell.length_a   1.000
_cell.length_b   1.000
_cell.length_c   1.000
_cell.angle_alpha   90.00
_cell.angle_beta   90.00
_cell.angle_gamma   90.00
#
_symmetry.space_group_name_H-M   'P 1'
#
loop_
_entity.id
_entity.type
_entity.pdbx_description
1 polymer ?
#
loop_
_entity_poly.entity_id
_entity_poly.type
_entity_poly.pdbx_seq_one_letter_code
_entity_poly.pdbx_strand_id
1 'polypeptide(L)'
;MVVALVAAAGFVGWRTWFAGEEVPEGTPARPELITPTPAIKPVNPQAPVPTSQGLAMALSKVSTAADLGELTGQVSDPITGKVLWEKNPGKPLIPASNAKVLTAAAALLGMAQDRRLTTTVLEGPGGQVILKGAGDPTLSAQPIGKDTFFTDAPRIADLAQQIRGAGIKVKSVAIDTSLFSGPTMDRTWDRRDIAGGDITPIKSLIIDSGREVPLDEFSPRVDEPAMQAGKALAKALGVDGPVKTARAADGARKLASVKSATLATRVNDMMRFSDNVLAETLAIELSLSRGGPGTLDGGADAVRKTLADKGFDTTGVTLRDASGLSYANKVPARVLNDMMSGIAGTRYPQLRVLLDGLPIAAGTGTLAERFNPKKTSGAGWVRAKTGTLTGVSSLTGIVQTVDGRVLSFALMSNGTSPDQARPALDAVVGKIRDCGCR
;
A
#
# COMPACT_ATOMS: atom_id res chain seq x y z
N MET A 1 48.99 1.23 46.04
CA MET A 1 47.91 1.72 46.95
C MET A 1 46.86 2.58 46.29
N VAL A 2 47.16 3.27 45.20
CA VAL A 2 46.19 4.18 44.49
C VAL A 2 45.16 3.41 43.65
N VAL A 3 45.50 2.27 43.06
CA VAL A 3 44.60 1.48 42.23
C VAL A 3 43.47 0.80 43.01
N ALA A 4 43.71 0.42 44.28
CA ALA A 4 42.71 -0.20 45.13
C ALA A 4 41.64 0.80 45.63
N LEU A 5 41.99 2.07 45.77
CA LEU A 5 41.05 3.12 46.21
C LEU A 5 40.09 3.56 45.08
N VAL A 6 40.53 3.55 43.81
CA VAL A 6 39.69 3.88 42.68
C VAL A 6 38.67 2.76 42.40
N ALA A 7 39.07 1.49 42.57
CA ALA A 7 38.15 0.35 42.41
C ALA A 7 37.08 0.31 43.52
N ALA A 8 37.43 0.68 44.77
CA ALA A 8 36.49 0.73 45.89
C ALA A 8 35.47 1.90 45.74
N ALA A 9 35.94 3.08 45.26
CA ALA A 9 35.04 4.23 44.99
C ALA A 9 34.09 3.95 43.82
N GLY A 10 34.53 3.27 42.78
CA GLY A 10 33.71 2.84 41.64
C GLY A 10 32.63 1.81 42.02
N PHE A 11 32.99 0.88 42.91
CA PHE A 11 32.06 -0.17 43.39
C PHE A 11 30.99 0.39 44.35
N VAL A 12 31.34 1.36 45.18
CA VAL A 12 30.38 2.05 46.06
C VAL A 12 29.48 2.97 45.27
N GLY A 13 29.99 3.72 44.29
CA GLY A 13 29.19 4.55 43.39
C GLY A 13 28.23 3.73 42.52
N TRP A 14 28.63 2.54 42.06
CA TRP A 14 27.75 1.62 41.31
C TRP A 14 26.63 1.05 42.19
N ARG A 15 26.92 0.67 43.44
CA ARG A 15 25.90 0.19 44.39
C ARG A 15 24.90 1.25 44.81
N THR A 16 25.29 2.51 44.93
CA THR A 16 24.37 3.59 45.27
C THR A 16 23.51 4.05 44.09
N TRP A 17 24.00 3.87 42.82
CA TRP A 17 23.22 4.18 41.65
C TRP A 17 22.17 3.11 41.31
N PHE A 18 22.40 1.86 41.69
CA PHE A 18 21.48 0.74 41.50
C PHE A 18 20.79 0.25 42.79
N ALA A 19 21.06 0.88 43.94
CA ALA A 19 20.22 0.70 45.11
C ALA A 19 18.86 1.29 44.79
N GLY A 20 17.86 0.42 44.58
CA GLY A 20 16.47 0.87 44.35
C GLY A 20 16.08 1.90 45.38
N GLU A 21 15.37 2.94 44.98
CA GLU A 21 14.79 3.91 45.90
C GLU A 21 14.07 3.16 47.03
N GLU A 22 14.51 3.38 48.28
CA GLU A 22 13.77 2.88 49.46
C GLU A 22 12.35 3.44 49.38
N VAL A 23 11.40 2.55 49.15
CA VAL A 23 9.99 2.90 49.11
C VAL A 23 9.59 3.41 50.48
N PRO A 24 9.10 4.65 50.63
CA PRO A 24 8.72 5.20 51.94
C PRO A 24 7.74 4.30 52.67
N GLU A 25 7.95 4.13 53.99
CA GLU A 25 7.04 3.35 54.84
C GLU A 25 5.60 3.88 54.73
N GLY A 26 4.65 3.01 54.38
CA GLY A 26 3.26 3.40 54.10
C GLY A 26 2.89 3.55 52.61
N THR A 27 3.84 3.36 51.69
CA THR A 27 3.50 3.32 50.26
C THR A 27 2.62 2.09 49.96
N PRO A 28 1.41 2.25 49.35
CA PRO A 28 0.58 1.11 49.00
C PRO A 28 1.33 0.16 48.12
N ALA A 29 1.18 -1.14 48.36
CA ALA A 29 1.79 -2.18 47.50
C ALA A 29 1.42 -1.90 46.02
N ARG A 30 2.42 -2.00 45.17
CA ARG A 30 2.20 -1.82 43.73
C ARG A 30 1.10 -2.80 43.30
N PRO A 31 0.00 -2.35 42.67
CA PRO A 31 -1.04 -3.28 42.22
C PRO A 31 -0.43 -4.34 41.33
N GLU A 32 -0.89 -5.60 41.48
CA GLU A 32 -0.48 -6.69 40.59
C GLU A 32 -0.71 -6.28 39.14
N LEU A 33 0.28 -6.56 38.29
CA LEU A 33 0.16 -6.36 36.85
C LEU A 33 -0.98 -7.26 36.34
N ILE A 34 -2.14 -6.67 36.12
CA ILE A 34 -3.24 -7.33 35.44
C ILE A 34 -2.79 -7.49 33.98
N THR A 35 -2.38 -8.69 33.60
CA THR A 35 -2.18 -9.04 32.19
C THR A 35 -3.59 -9.15 31.58
N PRO A 36 -4.05 -8.20 30.75
CA PRO A 36 -5.36 -8.30 30.14
C PRO A 36 -5.39 -9.56 29.27
N THR A 37 -6.37 -10.42 29.54
CA THR A 37 -6.64 -11.56 28.62
C THR A 37 -7.13 -10.93 27.31
N PRO A 38 -6.46 -11.18 26.16
CA PRO A 38 -6.88 -10.59 24.89
C PRO A 38 -8.34 -10.95 24.61
N ALA A 39 -9.18 -9.94 24.45
CA ALA A 39 -10.58 -10.15 24.01
C ALA A 39 -10.65 -10.65 22.57
N ILE A 40 -9.55 -10.54 21.81
CA ILE A 40 -9.43 -11.03 20.44
C ILE A 40 -9.09 -12.52 20.48
N LYS A 41 -10.07 -13.34 20.13
CA LYS A 41 -9.88 -14.79 19.97
C LYS A 41 -9.27 -15.08 18.59
N PRO A 42 -8.31 -16.01 18.47
CA PRO A 42 -7.86 -16.49 17.16
C PRO A 42 -9.05 -17.02 16.34
N VAL A 43 -8.97 -16.87 15.01
CA VAL A 43 -9.97 -17.45 14.11
C VAL A 43 -10.01 -18.98 14.33
N ASN A 44 -11.19 -19.52 14.66
CA ASN A 44 -11.34 -20.94 14.85
C ASN A 44 -11.34 -21.66 13.49
N PRO A 45 -10.34 -22.50 13.17
CA PRO A 45 -10.30 -23.25 11.92
C PRO A 45 -11.41 -24.31 11.82
N GLN A 46 -12.00 -24.70 12.94
CA GLN A 46 -13.14 -25.64 13.03
C GLN A 46 -14.52 -24.93 12.96
N ALA A 47 -14.52 -23.59 12.77
CA ALA A 47 -15.79 -22.87 12.62
C ALA A 47 -16.62 -23.45 11.47
N PRO A 48 -17.94 -23.58 11.63
CA PRO A 48 -18.82 -24.16 10.61
C PRO A 48 -18.68 -23.43 9.27
N VAL A 49 -18.59 -24.22 8.19
CA VAL A 49 -18.57 -23.70 6.82
C VAL A 49 -20.00 -23.54 6.33
N PRO A 50 -20.40 -22.38 5.81
CA PRO A 50 -21.69 -22.23 5.15
C PRO A 50 -21.86 -23.23 4.01
N THR A 51 -23.07 -23.75 3.84
CA THR A 51 -23.41 -24.59 2.67
C THR A 51 -23.53 -23.68 1.42
N SER A 52 -23.19 -24.23 0.24
CA SER A 52 -23.36 -23.48 -1.01
C SER A 52 -24.81 -23.09 -1.27
N GLN A 53 -25.75 -23.97 -0.92
CA GLN A 53 -27.18 -23.70 -1.07
C GLN A 53 -27.65 -22.61 -0.11
N GLY A 54 -27.26 -22.67 1.18
CA GLY A 54 -27.62 -21.67 2.17
C GLY A 54 -27.07 -20.28 1.79
N LEU A 55 -25.79 -20.20 1.34
CA LEU A 55 -25.20 -18.96 0.90
C LEU A 55 -25.88 -18.41 -0.37
N ALA A 56 -26.22 -19.28 -1.34
CA ALA A 56 -26.95 -18.89 -2.54
C ALA A 56 -28.34 -18.32 -2.21
N MET A 57 -29.06 -18.93 -1.28
CA MET A 57 -30.35 -18.40 -0.79
C MET A 57 -30.19 -17.05 -0.10
N ALA A 58 -29.20 -16.90 0.79
CA ALA A 58 -28.93 -15.66 1.50
C ALA A 58 -28.58 -14.51 0.53
N LEU A 59 -27.88 -14.80 -0.56
CA LEU A 59 -27.44 -13.81 -1.54
C LEU A 59 -28.43 -13.58 -2.69
N SER A 60 -29.45 -14.42 -2.85
CA SER A 60 -30.36 -14.40 -4.01
C SER A 60 -30.95 -13.02 -4.32
N LYS A 61 -31.46 -12.33 -3.31
CA LYS A 61 -32.07 -11.01 -3.46
C LYS A 61 -31.04 -9.91 -3.63
N VAL A 62 -29.99 -9.89 -2.78
CA VAL A 62 -29.03 -8.79 -2.77
C VAL A 62 -28.10 -8.84 -3.98
N SER A 63 -27.78 -10.01 -4.53
CA SER A 63 -26.93 -10.15 -5.72
C SER A 63 -27.63 -9.85 -7.03
N THR A 64 -28.95 -9.62 -7.02
CA THR A 64 -29.77 -9.26 -8.19
C THR A 64 -30.30 -7.84 -8.12
N ALA A 65 -29.88 -7.05 -7.13
CA ALA A 65 -30.27 -5.65 -7.01
C ALA A 65 -29.85 -4.85 -8.27
N ALA A 66 -30.77 -4.03 -8.78
CA ALA A 66 -30.53 -3.21 -9.98
C ALA A 66 -29.33 -2.24 -9.80
N ASP A 67 -29.11 -1.77 -8.58
CA ASP A 67 -27.99 -0.89 -8.21
C ASP A 67 -26.61 -1.50 -8.45
N LEU A 68 -26.51 -2.81 -8.61
CA LEU A 68 -25.26 -3.51 -8.94
C LEU A 68 -24.94 -3.50 -10.43
N GLY A 69 -25.88 -3.10 -11.30
CA GLY A 69 -25.67 -3.18 -12.75
C GLY A 69 -25.23 -4.57 -13.18
N GLU A 70 -24.12 -4.67 -13.90
CA GLU A 70 -23.50 -5.94 -14.21
C GLU A 70 -22.60 -6.39 -13.06
N LEU A 71 -23.08 -7.37 -12.29
CA LEU A 71 -22.33 -7.99 -11.18
C LEU A 71 -21.63 -9.27 -11.63
N THR A 72 -20.34 -9.36 -11.35
CA THR A 72 -19.60 -10.64 -11.28
C THR A 72 -19.05 -10.86 -9.89
N GLY A 73 -18.94 -12.12 -9.45
CA GLY A 73 -18.42 -12.38 -8.12
C GLY A 73 -18.15 -13.85 -7.83
N GLN A 74 -17.33 -14.07 -6.79
CA GLN A 74 -17.06 -15.39 -6.25
C GLN A 74 -16.77 -15.27 -4.75
N VAL A 75 -17.23 -16.26 -3.99
CA VAL A 75 -16.98 -16.42 -2.55
C VAL A 75 -16.44 -17.84 -2.31
N SER A 76 -15.34 -17.93 -1.56
CA SER A 76 -14.70 -19.22 -1.26
C SER A 76 -14.35 -19.33 0.23
N ASP A 77 -14.22 -20.57 0.67
CA ASP A 77 -13.63 -20.92 1.95
C ASP A 77 -12.09 -21.05 1.79
N PRO A 78 -11.28 -20.15 2.35
CA PRO A 78 -9.83 -20.16 2.19
C PRO A 78 -9.13 -21.39 2.77
N ILE A 79 -9.75 -22.07 3.74
CA ILE A 79 -9.13 -23.24 4.40
C ILE A 79 -9.27 -24.49 3.52
N THR A 80 -10.45 -24.69 2.92
CA THR A 80 -10.71 -25.85 2.07
C THR A 80 -10.48 -25.58 0.58
N GLY A 81 -10.40 -24.31 0.18
CA GLY A 81 -10.34 -23.89 -1.22
C GLY A 81 -11.68 -24.02 -1.96
N LYS A 82 -12.75 -24.45 -1.27
CA LYS A 82 -14.06 -24.69 -1.89
C LYS A 82 -14.73 -23.37 -2.27
N VAL A 83 -15.19 -23.27 -3.52
CA VAL A 83 -16.10 -22.20 -3.96
C VAL A 83 -17.47 -22.46 -3.38
N LEU A 84 -18.04 -21.49 -2.66
CA LEU A 84 -19.33 -21.56 -1.99
C LEU A 84 -20.45 -20.84 -2.76
N TRP A 85 -20.08 -19.76 -3.48
CA TRP A 85 -21.02 -19.02 -4.31
C TRP A 85 -20.26 -18.34 -5.46
N GLU A 86 -20.94 -18.24 -6.59
CA GLU A 86 -20.39 -17.51 -7.76
C GLU A 86 -21.48 -16.94 -8.66
N LYS A 87 -21.14 -15.86 -9.35
CA LYS A 87 -21.96 -15.22 -10.38
C LYS A 87 -21.04 -14.74 -11.50
N ASN A 88 -21.11 -15.42 -12.68
CA ASN A 88 -20.27 -15.11 -13.85
C ASN A 88 -18.78 -14.90 -13.50
N PRO A 89 -18.13 -15.76 -12.69
CA PRO A 89 -16.82 -15.48 -12.09
C PRO A 89 -15.70 -15.38 -13.11
N GLY A 90 -15.87 -16.00 -14.28
CA GLY A 90 -14.93 -15.99 -15.39
C GLY A 90 -15.07 -14.79 -16.35
N LYS A 91 -16.17 -14.00 -16.25
CA LYS A 91 -16.38 -12.84 -17.12
C LYS A 91 -15.48 -11.70 -16.69
N PRO A 92 -14.57 -11.19 -17.57
CA PRO A 92 -13.69 -10.10 -17.22
C PRO A 92 -14.45 -8.77 -17.15
N LEU A 93 -14.39 -8.08 -16.02
CA LEU A 93 -14.90 -6.72 -15.84
C LEU A 93 -13.75 -5.75 -15.55
N ILE A 94 -14.05 -4.45 -15.55
CA ILE A 94 -13.12 -3.41 -15.14
C ILE A 94 -12.95 -3.50 -13.62
N PRO A 95 -11.73 -3.74 -13.11
CA PRO A 95 -11.50 -3.97 -11.67
C PRO A 95 -11.40 -2.69 -10.87
N ALA A 96 -11.17 -1.53 -11.51
CA ALA A 96 -10.70 -0.33 -10.85
C ALA A 96 -9.50 -0.65 -9.93
N SER A 97 -9.38 -0.01 -8.78
CA SER A 97 -8.24 -0.22 -7.85
C SER A 97 -8.11 -1.63 -7.26
N ASN A 98 -9.02 -2.57 -7.57
CA ASN A 98 -8.79 -3.98 -7.24
C ASN A 98 -7.66 -4.62 -8.09
N ALA A 99 -7.25 -3.99 -9.20
CA ALA A 99 -6.00 -4.35 -9.91
C ALA A 99 -4.78 -4.30 -8.98
N LYS A 100 -4.77 -3.42 -7.96
CA LYS A 100 -3.69 -3.32 -6.97
C LYS A 100 -3.48 -4.59 -6.14
N VAL A 101 -4.50 -5.45 -6.01
CA VAL A 101 -4.35 -6.77 -5.38
C VAL A 101 -3.37 -7.62 -6.18
N LEU A 102 -3.48 -7.58 -7.52
CA LEU A 102 -2.56 -8.29 -8.42
C LEU A 102 -1.16 -7.69 -8.37
N THR A 103 -1.06 -6.36 -8.39
CA THR A 103 0.21 -5.62 -8.30
C THR A 103 0.92 -5.91 -6.98
N ALA A 104 0.21 -5.86 -5.85
CA ALA A 104 0.74 -6.15 -4.52
C ALA A 104 1.27 -7.59 -4.44
N ALA A 105 0.48 -8.56 -4.89
CA ALA A 105 0.88 -9.96 -4.88
C ALA A 105 2.11 -10.21 -5.78
N ALA A 106 2.12 -9.66 -6.98
CA ALA A 106 3.26 -9.79 -7.90
C ALA A 106 4.54 -9.16 -7.32
N ALA A 107 4.44 -7.97 -6.72
CA ALA A 107 5.57 -7.29 -6.08
C ALA A 107 6.14 -8.14 -4.93
N LEU A 108 5.30 -8.63 -4.02
CA LEU A 108 5.71 -9.44 -2.85
C LEU A 108 6.22 -10.83 -3.22
N LEU A 109 5.80 -11.39 -4.37
CA LEU A 109 6.28 -12.68 -4.89
C LEU A 109 7.53 -12.55 -5.75
N GLY A 110 7.73 -11.40 -6.37
CA GLY A 110 8.81 -11.14 -7.32
C GLY A 110 10.03 -10.47 -6.70
N MET A 111 9.90 -9.85 -5.53
CA MET A 111 10.96 -9.10 -4.86
C MET A 111 11.04 -9.45 -3.37
N ALA A 112 12.21 -9.25 -2.74
CA ALA A 112 12.38 -9.42 -1.32
C ALA A 112 11.52 -8.39 -0.54
N GLN A 113 10.80 -8.83 0.50
CA GLN A 113 9.84 -7.99 1.23
C GLN A 113 10.50 -6.86 2.03
N ASP A 114 11.75 -7.05 2.43
CA ASP A 114 12.60 -6.06 3.11
C ASP A 114 13.33 -5.12 2.15
N ARG A 115 13.17 -5.29 0.84
CA ARG A 115 13.78 -4.46 -0.20
C ARG A 115 13.45 -2.98 0.02
N ARG A 116 14.50 -2.13 -0.10
CA ARG A 116 14.41 -0.67 0.00
C ARG A 116 15.05 -0.03 -1.22
N LEU A 117 14.46 1.04 -1.68
CA LEU A 117 15.03 1.90 -2.72
C LEU A 117 15.93 2.96 -2.09
N THR A 118 16.99 3.36 -2.80
CA THR A 118 17.93 4.36 -2.30
C THR A 118 17.94 5.59 -3.22
N THR A 119 17.32 6.68 -2.77
CA THR A 119 17.42 7.99 -3.41
C THR A 119 18.75 8.62 -3.01
N THR A 120 19.49 9.14 -3.99
CA THR A 120 20.84 9.66 -3.79
C THR A 120 20.98 11.10 -4.24
N VAL A 121 21.90 11.84 -3.60
CA VAL A 121 22.42 13.09 -4.13
C VAL A 121 23.86 12.87 -4.53
N LEU A 122 24.15 13.17 -5.79
CA LEU A 122 25.46 12.98 -6.42
C LEU A 122 26.12 14.33 -6.69
N GLU A 123 27.44 14.33 -6.72
CA GLU A 123 28.21 15.52 -7.09
C GLU A 123 28.12 15.78 -8.60
N GLY A 124 27.79 17.02 -8.94
CA GLY A 124 27.82 17.53 -10.30
C GLY A 124 28.93 18.62 -10.48
N PRO A 125 29.12 19.11 -11.71
CA PRO A 125 30.15 20.09 -12.02
C PRO A 125 29.90 21.45 -11.35
N GLY A 126 30.96 22.15 -10.99
CA GLY A 126 30.91 23.56 -10.58
C GLY A 126 30.15 23.85 -9.27
N GLY A 127 30.03 22.88 -8.36
CA GLY A 127 29.27 23.01 -7.12
C GLY A 127 27.77 22.67 -7.28
N GLN A 128 27.40 22.04 -8.38
CA GLN A 128 26.06 21.45 -8.57
C GLN A 128 25.91 20.17 -7.75
N VAL A 129 24.73 19.95 -7.22
CA VAL A 129 24.31 18.64 -6.71
C VAL A 129 23.17 18.08 -7.56
N ILE A 130 23.15 16.77 -7.78
CA ILE A 130 22.19 16.09 -8.64
C ILE A 130 21.37 15.12 -7.78
N LEU A 131 20.09 15.41 -7.57
CA LEU A 131 19.14 14.53 -6.89
C LEU A 131 18.68 13.45 -7.88
N LYS A 132 19.14 12.22 -7.66
CA LYS A 132 18.82 11.07 -8.52
C LYS A 132 17.73 10.22 -7.89
N GLY A 133 16.61 10.09 -8.59
CA GLY A 133 15.47 9.29 -8.17
C GLY A 133 15.71 7.80 -8.32
N ALA A 134 15.17 7.04 -7.38
CA ALA A 134 15.23 5.58 -7.33
C ALA A 134 13.87 4.89 -7.62
N GLY A 135 12.83 5.66 -7.98
CA GLY A 135 11.48 5.16 -8.19
C GLY A 135 10.62 5.12 -6.91
N ASP A 136 11.07 5.78 -5.83
CA ASP A 136 10.32 5.87 -4.58
C ASP A 136 9.46 7.15 -4.54
N PRO A 137 8.12 7.07 -4.66
CA PRO A 137 7.24 8.24 -4.57
C PRO A 137 6.91 8.62 -3.13
N THR A 138 7.35 7.84 -2.13
CA THR A 138 7.10 8.10 -0.71
C THR A 138 8.10 9.08 -0.10
N LEU A 139 9.18 9.46 -0.83
CA LEU A 139 10.12 10.51 -0.42
C LEU A 139 9.35 11.76 -0.02
N SER A 140 9.59 12.30 1.18
CA SER A 140 8.77 13.38 1.72
C SER A 140 9.51 14.72 1.81
N ALA A 141 8.77 15.80 1.56
CA ALA A 141 9.20 17.17 1.81
C ALA A 141 9.05 17.60 3.28
N GLN A 142 8.40 16.79 4.12
CA GLN A 142 8.15 17.15 5.52
C GLN A 142 9.45 17.26 6.31
N PRO A 143 9.54 18.24 7.25
CA PRO A 143 10.71 18.39 8.13
C PRO A 143 10.97 17.15 9.00
N ILE A 144 12.19 17.00 9.48
CA ILE A 144 12.55 15.96 10.46
C ILE A 144 11.66 16.11 11.71
N GLY A 145 11.14 14.97 12.21
CA GLY A 145 10.28 14.92 13.39
C GLY A 145 8.81 15.33 13.16
N LYS A 146 8.42 15.66 11.93
CA LYS A 146 7.00 15.89 11.56
C LYS A 146 6.41 14.64 10.91
N ASP A 147 5.08 14.52 10.96
CA ASP A 147 4.37 13.43 10.30
C ASP A 147 4.61 13.42 8.79
N THR A 148 4.54 12.25 8.21
CA THR A 148 4.54 12.01 6.76
C THR A 148 3.27 11.25 6.38
N PHE A 149 2.82 11.42 5.12
CA PHE A 149 1.65 10.69 4.65
C PHE A 149 1.91 9.17 4.63
N PHE A 150 3.07 8.79 4.11
CA PHE A 150 3.48 7.38 4.05
C PHE A 150 4.27 6.97 5.28
N THR A 151 4.16 5.69 5.63
CA THR A 151 4.84 5.08 6.75
C THR A 151 6.36 5.02 6.50
N ASP A 152 7.17 5.42 7.48
CA ASP A 152 8.65 5.40 7.41
C ASP A 152 9.21 6.09 6.15
N ALA A 153 8.57 7.15 5.68
CA ALA A 153 8.96 7.86 4.49
C ALA A 153 10.35 8.52 4.65
N PRO A 154 11.28 8.34 3.67
CA PRO A 154 12.54 9.05 3.66
C PRO A 154 12.30 10.54 3.41
N ARG A 155 13.24 11.41 3.82
CA ARG A 155 13.03 12.85 3.79
C ARG A 155 14.08 13.60 2.98
N ILE A 156 13.65 14.61 2.25
CA ILE A 156 14.54 15.60 1.63
C ILE A 156 15.40 16.33 2.68
N ALA A 157 14.83 16.57 3.87
CA ALA A 157 15.53 17.23 4.97
C ALA A 157 16.76 16.43 5.44
N ASP A 158 16.70 15.10 5.46
CA ASP A 158 17.84 14.24 5.82
C ASP A 158 18.95 14.31 4.77
N LEU A 159 18.59 14.35 3.47
CA LEU A 159 19.57 14.56 2.39
C LEU A 159 20.29 15.91 2.55
N ALA A 160 19.54 16.98 2.80
CA ALA A 160 20.09 18.31 2.99
C ALA A 160 21.00 18.38 4.24
N GLN A 161 20.64 17.70 5.33
CA GLN A 161 21.46 17.62 6.55
C GLN A 161 22.79 16.92 6.27
N GLN A 162 22.79 15.79 5.55
CA GLN A 162 24.01 15.07 5.17
C GLN A 162 24.94 15.94 4.31
N ILE A 163 24.40 16.67 3.32
CA ILE A 163 25.17 17.56 2.45
C ILE A 163 25.82 18.70 3.26
N ARG A 164 25.06 19.34 4.16
CA ARG A 164 25.61 20.38 5.05
C ARG A 164 26.69 19.82 5.98
N GLY A 165 26.46 18.63 6.56
CA GLY A 165 27.44 17.98 7.43
C GLY A 165 28.75 17.61 6.73
N ALA A 166 28.70 17.39 5.41
CA ALA A 166 29.91 17.17 4.58
C ALA A 166 30.67 18.45 4.22
N GLY A 167 30.21 19.63 4.63
CA GLY A 167 30.86 20.91 4.38
C GLY A 167 30.85 21.36 2.91
N ILE A 168 29.94 20.82 2.10
CA ILE A 168 29.90 21.09 0.66
C ILE A 168 29.14 22.38 0.40
N LYS A 169 29.80 23.32 -0.32
CA LYS A 169 29.17 24.55 -0.78
C LYS A 169 28.39 24.29 -2.06
N VAL A 170 27.08 24.12 -1.92
CA VAL A 170 26.18 23.91 -3.06
C VAL A 170 25.84 25.22 -3.73
N LYS A 171 25.97 25.28 -5.07
CA LYS A 171 25.63 26.45 -5.89
C LYS A 171 24.37 26.27 -6.72
N SER A 172 24.00 25.03 -7.07
CA SER A 172 22.81 24.74 -7.85
C SER A 172 22.34 23.30 -7.61
N VAL A 173 21.05 23.06 -7.88
CA VAL A 173 20.44 21.74 -7.80
C VAL A 173 19.98 21.31 -9.18
N ALA A 174 20.25 20.06 -9.54
CA ALA A 174 19.68 19.40 -10.70
C ALA A 174 18.97 18.10 -10.26
N ILE A 175 18.15 17.56 -11.15
CA ILE A 175 17.44 16.31 -10.95
C ILE A 175 17.81 15.31 -12.04
N ASP A 176 17.92 14.02 -11.65
CA ASP A 176 18.12 12.90 -12.57
C ASP A 176 16.93 11.93 -12.45
N THR A 177 16.16 11.82 -13.53
CA THR A 177 15.01 10.92 -13.64
C THR A 177 15.25 9.80 -14.64
N SER A 178 16.49 9.55 -15.06
CA SER A 178 16.85 8.66 -16.16
C SER A 178 16.61 7.17 -15.87
N LEU A 179 16.25 6.79 -14.64
CA LEU A 179 15.92 5.40 -14.28
C LEU A 179 14.63 4.91 -14.95
N PHE A 180 13.65 5.81 -15.12
CA PHE A 180 12.41 5.51 -15.84
C PHE A 180 12.46 6.12 -17.24
N SER A 181 11.78 5.48 -18.18
CA SER A 181 11.75 5.89 -19.59
C SER A 181 10.34 5.75 -20.18
N GLY A 182 10.16 6.25 -21.40
CA GLY A 182 8.87 6.22 -22.08
C GLY A 182 7.87 7.27 -21.59
N PRO A 183 6.59 7.10 -21.95
CA PRO A 183 5.51 8.00 -21.52
C PRO A 183 5.36 8.01 -19.99
N THR A 184 5.15 9.20 -19.42
CA THR A 184 4.96 9.40 -17.98
C THR A 184 3.50 9.35 -17.55
N MET A 185 2.59 9.40 -18.52
CA MET A 185 1.15 9.20 -18.37
C MET A 185 0.71 8.12 -19.36
N ASP A 186 -0.11 7.19 -18.92
CA ASP A 186 -0.72 6.25 -19.84
C ASP A 186 -1.74 6.98 -20.73
N ARG A 187 -1.82 6.57 -22.01
CA ARG A 187 -2.73 7.18 -23.00
C ARG A 187 -4.22 7.02 -22.66
N THR A 188 -4.55 6.11 -21.75
CA THR A 188 -5.92 5.83 -21.32
C THR A 188 -6.31 6.58 -20.04
N TRP A 189 -5.38 7.29 -19.40
CA TRP A 189 -5.65 8.13 -18.24
C TRP A 189 -6.13 9.51 -18.68
N ASP A 190 -7.05 10.10 -17.92
CA ASP A 190 -7.47 11.46 -18.13
C ASP A 190 -6.48 12.42 -17.44
N ARG A 191 -6.01 13.45 -18.13
CA ARG A 191 -5.16 14.47 -17.51
C ARG A 191 -5.84 15.23 -16.37
N ARG A 192 -7.18 15.25 -16.36
CA ARG A 192 -7.96 15.83 -15.25
C ARG A 192 -7.77 15.08 -13.94
N ASP A 193 -7.37 13.82 -13.99
CA ASP A 193 -7.07 12.99 -12.82
C ASP A 193 -5.87 13.54 -12.03
N ILE A 194 -5.02 14.37 -12.63
CA ILE A 194 -3.93 15.08 -11.93
C ILE A 194 -4.51 16.09 -10.95
N ALA A 195 -5.34 17.01 -11.42
CA ALA A 195 -6.03 17.97 -10.56
C ALA A 195 -7.07 17.30 -9.66
N GLY A 196 -7.62 16.14 -10.07
CA GLY A 196 -8.49 15.29 -9.26
C GLY A 196 -7.81 14.60 -8.08
N GLY A 197 -6.47 14.58 -8.04
CA GLY A 197 -5.71 13.95 -6.97
C GLY A 197 -5.43 12.45 -7.17
N ASP A 198 -5.81 11.88 -8.32
CA ASP A 198 -5.70 10.44 -8.57
C ASP A 198 -4.31 10.01 -9.02
N ILE A 199 -3.62 10.83 -9.84
CA ILE A 199 -2.33 10.47 -10.45
C ILE A 199 -1.47 11.72 -10.69
N THR A 200 -0.16 11.55 -10.77
CA THR A 200 0.82 12.53 -11.29
C THR A 200 1.62 11.86 -12.40
N PRO A 201 2.31 12.61 -13.28
CA PRO A 201 3.22 12.00 -14.25
C PRO A 201 4.28 11.13 -13.56
N ILE A 202 4.34 9.86 -13.95
CA ILE A 202 5.22 8.85 -13.32
C ILE A 202 6.65 9.08 -13.74
N LYS A 203 7.48 9.46 -12.78
CA LYS A 203 8.92 9.68 -12.88
C LYS A 203 9.66 8.83 -11.84
N SER A 204 10.95 8.62 -12.01
CA SER A 204 11.74 7.92 -10.99
C SER A 204 12.05 8.79 -9.76
N LEU A 205 11.77 10.08 -9.82
CA LEU A 205 11.89 11.04 -8.72
C LEU A 205 10.54 11.72 -8.50
N ILE A 206 9.92 11.45 -7.38
CA ILE A 206 8.63 12.01 -6.94
C ILE A 206 8.75 12.23 -5.44
N ILE A 207 8.12 13.27 -4.89
CA ILE A 207 7.92 13.45 -3.44
C ILE A 207 6.45 13.47 -3.09
N ASP A 208 6.12 12.93 -1.91
CA ASP A 208 4.77 12.90 -1.34
C ASP A 208 3.71 12.42 -2.37
N SER A 209 4.12 11.48 -3.26
CA SER A 209 3.27 10.97 -4.37
C SER A 209 2.75 12.08 -5.31
N GLY A 210 3.48 13.19 -5.41
CA GLY A 210 3.11 14.37 -6.20
C GLY A 210 2.00 15.23 -5.59
N ARG A 211 1.67 15.10 -4.31
CA ARG A 211 0.64 15.90 -3.63
C ARG A 211 1.06 17.37 -3.54
N GLU A 212 0.10 18.27 -3.75
CA GLU A 212 0.29 19.70 -3.47
C GLU A 212 0.26 19.97 -1.96
N VAL A 213 -0.64 19.30 -1.24
CA VAL A 213 -0.74 19.31 0.22
C VAL A 213 -0.32 17.93 0.73
N PRO A 214 0.93 17.75 1.22
CA PRO A 214 1.53 16.43 1.44
C PRO A 214 0.77 15.47 2.36
N LEU A 215 0.05 15.99 3.37
CA LEU A 215 -0.68 15.16 4.35
C LEU A 215 -2.15 14.96 4.01
N ASP A 216 -2.66 15.60 2.95
CA ASP A 216 -4.04 15.45 2.51
C ASP A 216 -4.15 14.26 1.54
N GLU A 217 -4.98 13.27 1.90
CA GLU A 217 -5.24 12.08 1.07
C GLU A 217 -5.80 12.46 -0.30
N PHE A 218 -6.69 13.47 -0.35
CA PHE A 218 -7.40 13.90 -1.55
C PHE A 218 -6.76 15.12 -2.23
N SER A 219 -5.51 15.46 -1.84
CA SER A 219 -4.78 16.58 -2.44
C SER A 219 -4.70 16.47 -3.96
N PRO A 220 -4.92 17.54 -4.71
CA PRO A 220 -4.51 17.64 -6.09
C PRO A 220 -3.05 17.22 -6.26
N ARG A 221 -2.70 16.73 -7.46
CA ARG A 221 -1.32 16.36 -7.80
C ARG A 221 -0.70 17.39 -8.72
N VAL A 222 0.63 17.43 -8.73
CA VAL A 222 1.39 18.35 -9.60
C VAL A 222 1.70 17.70 -10.96
N ASP A 223 1.78 18.51 -12.01
CA ASP A 223 2.21 18.07 -13.34
C ASP A 223 3.71 17.75 -13.44
N GLU A 224 4.53 18.33 -12.55
CA GLU A 224 6.00 18.21 -12.60
C GLU A 224 6.58 17.72 -11.27
N PRO A 225 6.29 16.46 -10.87
CA PRO A 225 6.66 15.95 -9.54
C PRO A 225 8.16 15.89 -9.29
N ALA A 226 8.97 15.65 -10.32
CA ALA A 226 10.41 15.64 -10.18
C ALA A 226 10.98 17.04 -9.94
N MET A 227 10.42 18.06 -10.59
CA MET A 227 10.78 19.45 -10.34
C MET A 227 10.37 19.90 -8.94
N GLN A 228 9.22 19.43 -8.43
CA GLN A 228 8.79 19.64 -7.05
C GLN A 228 9.85 19.09 -6.07
N ALA A 229 10.36 17.89 -6.30
CA ALA A 229 11.42 17.28 -5.48
C ALA A 229 12.72 18.08 -5.50
N GLY A 230 13.16 18.50 -6.69
CA GLY A 230 14.35 19.33 -6.85
C GLY A 230 14.24 20.68 -6.15
N LYS A 231 13.09 21.35 -6.27
CA LYS A 231 12.79 22.61 -5.57
C LYS A 231 12.79 22.45 -4.05
N ALA A 232 12.25 21.33 -3.56
CA ALA A 232 12.26 21.01 -2.13
C ALA A 232 13.70 20.85 -1.60
N LEU A 233 14.59 20.18 -2.35
CA LEU A 233 16.00 20.05 -1.98
C LEU A 233 16.72 21.41 -2.05
N ALA A 234 16.51 22.21 -3.09
CA ALA A 234 17.10 23.53 -3.23
C ALA A 234 16.71 24.43 -2.04
N LYS A 235 15.44 24.48 -1.70
CA LYS A 235 14.93 25.21 -0.52
C LYS A 235 15.59 24.71 0.77
N ALA A 236 15.67 23.38 0.96
CA ALA A 236 16.28 22.79 2.15
C ALA A 236 17.78 23.10 2.28
N LEU A 237 18.49 23.33 1.16
CA LEU A 237 19.91 23.71 1.13
C LEU A 237 20.14 25.22 1.17
N GLY A 238 19.08 26.04 1.05
CA GLY A 238 19.21 27.49 0.93
C GLY A 238 19.86 27.94 -0.40
N VAL A 239 19.56 27.21 -1.47
CA VAL A 239 20.07 27.47 -2.82
C VAL A 239 18.98 28.13 -3.66
N ASP A 240 19.24 29.33 -4.12
CA ASP A 240 18.36 30.04 -5.04
C ASP A 240 18.68 29.71 -6.51
N GLY A 241 17.69 29.90 -7.37
CA GLY A 241 17.82 29.70 -8.81
C GLY A 241 17.02 28.48 -9.34
N PRO A 242 16.97 28.32 -10.65
CA PRO A 242 16.18 27.28 -11.30
C PRO A 242 16.80 25.90 -11.10
N VAL A 243 15.96 24.93 -10.77
CA VAL A 243 16.32 23.51 -10.83
C VAL A 243 16.39 23.08 -12.30
N LYS A 244 17.45 22.36 -12.68
CA LYS A 244 17.64 21.84 -14.04
C LYS A 244 17.56 20.32 -14.07
N THR A 245 17.27 19.76 -15.21
CA THR A 245 17.43 18.32 -15.45
C THR A 245 18.86 18.05 -15.89
N ALA A 246 19.50 17.05 -15.29
CA ALA A 246 20.83 16.58 -15.67
C ALA A 246 20.94 15.09 -15.39
N ARG A 247 21.65 14.36 -16.26
CA ARG A 247 22.04 12.98 -15.96
C ARG A 247 23.33 13.00 -15.13
N ALA A 248 23.33 12.30 -14.00
CA ALA A 248 24.53 12.14 -13.21
C ALA A 248 25.58 11.33 -14.00
N ALA A 249 26.84 11.73 -13.91
CA ALA A 249 27.94 11.00 -14.52
C ALA A 249 28.09 9.60 -13.87
N ASP A 250 28.50 8.64 -14.64
CA ASP A 250 28.84 7.31 -14.10
C ASP A 250 30.01 7.45 -13.13
N GLY A 251 29.91 6.85 -11.94
CA GLY A 251 30.90 6.97 -10.88
C GLY A 251 30.91 8.31 -10.14
N ALA A 252 29.95 9.22 -10.37
CA ALA A 252 29.84 10.47 -9.62
C ALA A 252 29.84 10.22 -8.10
N ARG A 253 30.57 11.06 -7.34
CA ARG A 253 30.68 10.92 -5.90
C ARG A 253 29.31 11.08 -5.22
N LYS A 254 28.93 10.11 -4.41
CA LYS A 254 27.72 10.17 -3.60
C LYS A 254 27.93 11.10 -2.41
N LEU A 255 27.09 12.12 -2.28
CA LEU A 255 27.14 13.14 -1.23
C LEU A 255 26.16 12.83 -0.11
N ALA A 256 24.98 12.30 -0.45
CA ALA A 256 23.93 11.95 0.50
C ALA A 256 23.07 10.81 -0.04
N SER A 257 22.39 10.11 0.85
CA SER A 257 21.40 9.11 0.46
C SER A 257 20.37 8.86 1.56
N VAL A 258 19.16 8.52 1.15
CA VAL A 258 18.08 8.05 2.03
C VAL A 258 17.47 6.78 1.44
N LYS A 259 16.92 5.93 2.31
CA LYS A 259 16.27 4.68 1.91
C LYS A 259 14.77 4.75 2.12
N SER A 260 14.00 4.24 1.18
CA SER A 260 12.55 4.07 1.33
C SER A 260 12.19 3.19 2.52
N ALA A 261 10.92 3.16 2.92
CA ALA A 261 10.37 2.05 3.68
C ALA A 261 10.59 0.71 2.96
N THR A 262 10.39 -0.41 3.67
CA THR A 262 10.47 -1.74 3.06
C THR A 262 9.41 -1.92 1.97
N LEU A 263 9.63 -2.86 1.06
CA LEU A 263 8.61 -3.22 0.06
C LEU A 263 7.28 -3.57 0.74
N ALA A 264 7.31 -4.37 1.79
CA ALA A 264 6.11 -4.75 2.55
C ALA A 264 5.35 -3.53 3.09
N THR A 265 6.05 -2.56 3.67
CA THR A 265 5.45 -1.30 4.17
C THR A 265 4.85 -0.48 3.03
N ARG A 266 5.58 -0.31 1.92
CA ARG A 266 5.08 0.44 0.74
C ARG A 266 3.86 -0.23 0.10
N VAL A 267 3.82 -1.57 0.07
CA VAL A 267 2.65 -2.32 -0.39
C VAL A 267 1.46 -2.11 0.55
N ASN A 268 1.66 -2.11 1.87
CA ASN A 268 0.60 -1.83 2.84
C ASN A 268 0.01 -0.42 2.64
N ASP A 269 0.86 0.59 2.50
CA ASP A 269 0.42 1.97 2.24
C ASP A 269 -0.35 2.07 0.91
N MET A 270 0.14 1.43 -0.17
CA MET A 270 -0.57 1.35 -1.45
C MET A 270 -1.97 0.73 -1.31
N MET A 271 -2.09 -0.34 -0.55
CA MET A 271 -3.37 -1.02 -0.35
C MET A 271 -4.33 -0.21 0.51
N ARG A 272 -3.83 0.38 1.60
CA ARG A 272 -4.60 1.15 2.58
C ARG A 272 -5.18 2.43 1.99
N PHE A 273 -4.32 3.22 1.32
CA PHE A 273 -4.69 4.52 0.73
C PHE A 273 -5.11 4.42 -0.73
N SER A 274 -4.99 3.23 -1.33
CA SER A 274 -5.28 3.03 -2.74
C SER A 274 -4.44 3.92 -3.68
N ASP A 275 -3.21 4.29 -3.28
CA ASP A 275 -2.38 5.24 -4.01
C ASP A 275 -1.96 4.69 -5.38
N ASN A 276 -2.37 5.39 -6.46
CA ASN A 276 -2.12 4.97 -7.84
C ASN A 276 -0.65 5.15 -8.21
N VAL A 277 -0.01 6.24 -7.77
CA VAL A 277 1.40 6.54 -8.07
C VAL A 277 2.31 5.46 -7.50
N LEU A 278 2.04 5.05 -6.25
CA LEU A 278 2.79 3.99 -5.60
C LEU A 278 2.57 2.64 -6.29
N ALA A 279 1.36 2.36 -6.81
CA ALA A 279 1.09 1.13 -7.56
C ALA A 279 1.90 1.07 -8.87
N GLU A 280 1.93 2.15 -9.64
CA GLU A 280 2.67 2.22 -10.89
C GLU A 280 4.18 2.12 -10.65
N THR A 281 4.70 2.83 -9.66
CA THR A 281 6.15 2.79 -9.36
C THR A 281 6.59 1.43 -8.82
N LEU A 282 5.78 0.74 -8.01
CA LEU A 282 6.05 -0.63 -7.56
C LEU A 282 6.07 -1.63 -8.72
N ALA A 283 5.17 -1.48 -9.69
CA ALA A 283 5.17 -2.33 -10.88
C ALA A 283 6.40 -2.09 -11.77
N ILE A 284 6.82 -0.83 -11.95
CA ILE A 284 8.05 -0.50 -12.68
C ILE A 284 9.27 -1.04 -11.92
N GLU A 285 9.31 -0.92 -10.58
CA GLU A 285 10.37 -1.52 -9.76
C GLU A 285 10.44 -3.05 -9.96
N LEU A 286 9.29 -3.72 -10.01
CA LEU A 286 9.21 -5.15 -10.30
C LEU A 286 9.77 -5.46 -11.71
N SER A 287 9.40 -4.68 -12.73
CA SER A 287 9.94 -4.83 -14.09
C SER A 287 11.46 -4.72 -14.10
N LEU A 288 12.01 -3.65 -13.50
CA LEU A 288 13.46 -3.44 -13.41
C LEU A 288 14.17 -4.56 -12.65
N SER A 289 13.57 -5.06 -11.56
CA SER A 289 14.16 -6.16 -10.78
C SER A 289 14.25 -7.48 -11.57
N ARG A 290 13.45 -7.62 -12.60
CA ARG A 290 13.43 -8.76 -13.52
C ARG A 290 14.23 -8.54 -14.80
N GLY A 291 14.98 -7.42 -14.92
CA GLY A 291 15.72 -7.03 -16.11
C GLY A 291 14.85 -6.47 -17.23
N GLY A 292 13.59 -6.12 -16.94
CA GLY A 292 12.66 -5.50 -17.87
C GLY A 292 12.83 -3.98 -17.94
N PRO A 293 12.07 -3.30 -18.84
CA PRO A 293 12.18 -1.86 -19.03
C PRO A 293 11.55 -1.07 -17.85
N GLY A 294 12.12 0.10 -17.54
CA GLY A 294 11.60 1.04 -16.55
C GLY A 294 10.45 1.89 -17.11
N THR A 295 9.37 1.27 -17.59
CA THR A 295 8.23 1.93 -18.23
C THR A 295 6.91 1.48 -17.63
N LEU A 296 5.83 2.24 -17.84
CA LEU A 296 4.47 1.85 -17.41
C LEU A 296 4.06 0.49 -18.00
N ASP A 297 4.21 0.32 -19.33
CA ASP A 297 3.90 -0.96 -20.00
C ASP A 297 4.74 -2.11 -19.45
N GLY A 298 6.04 -1.86 -19.19
CA GLY A 298 6.94 -2.86 -18.58
C GLY A 298 6.47 -3.27 -17.18
N GLY A 299 5.98 -2.32 -16.40
CA GLY A 299 5.41 -2.56 -15.06
C GLY A 299 4.16 -3.46 -15.11
N ALA A 300 3.17 -3.10 -15.93
CA ALA A 300 1.94 -3.89 -16.10
C ALA A 300 2.25 -5.33 -16.59
N ASP A 301 3.15 -5.45 -17.56
CA ASP A 301 3.63 -6.74 -18.07
C ASP A 301 4.35 -7.57 -17.00
N ALA A 302 5.21 -6.95 -16.20
CA ALA A 302 5.92 -7.62 -15.12
C ALA A 302 4.97 -8.17 -14.06
N VAL A 303 3.91 -7.42 -13.71
CA VAL A 303 2.86 -7.90 -12.80
C VAL A 303 2.23 -9.18 -13.35
N ARG A 304 1.72 -9.16 -14.60
CA ARG A 304 1.05 -10.31 -15.22
C ARG A 304 1.98 -11.52 -15.33
N LYS A 305 3.21 -11.31 -15.83
CA LYS A 305 4.21 -12.40 -16.00
C LYS A 305 4.61 -12.99 -14.65
N THR A 306 4.84 -12.16 -13.62
CA THR A 306 5.21 -12.67 -12.29
C THR A 306 4.11 -13.56 -11.71
N LEU A 307 2.84 -13.16 -11.82
CA LEU A 307 1.74 -13.99 -11.34
C LEU A 307 1.64 -15.33 -12.09
N ALA A 308 1.75 -15.30 -13.42
CA ALA A 308 1.76 -16.53 -14.23
C ALA A 308 2.93 -17.45 -13.85
N ASP A 309 4.15 -16.94 -13.73
CA ASP A 309 5.35 -17.69 -13.31
C ASP A 309 5.21 -18.30 -11.91
N LYS A 310 4.39 -17.71 -11.05
CA LYS A 310 4.08 -18.20 -9.70
C LYS A 310 2.87 -19.14 -9.65
N GLY A 311 2.34 -19.52 -10.82
CA GLY A 311 1.28 -20.52 -10.95
C GLY A 311 -0.14 -19.99 -10.74
N PHE A 312 -0.35 -18.66 -10.79
CA PHE A 312 -1.72 -18.12 -10.79
C PHE A 312 -2.35 -18.24 -12.18
N ASP A 313 -3.61 -18.66 -12.22
CA ASP A 313 -4.39 -18.62 -13.47
C ASP A 313 -4.76 -17.18 -13.81
N THR A 314 -4.05 -16.60 -14.76
CA THR A 314 -4.28 -15.25 -15.29
C THR A 314 -5.16 -15.23 -16.55
N THR A 315 -5.84 -16.32 -16.87
CA THR A 315 -6.72 -16.39 -18.05
C THR A 315 -7.83 -15.33 -17.95
N GLY A 316 -7.95 -14.51 -18.99
CA GLY A 316 -8.90 -13.39 -19.06
C GLY A 316 -8.43 -12.10 -18.38
N VAL A 317 -7.21 -12.09 -17.81
CA VAL A 317 -6.63 -10.87 -17.23
C VAL A 317 -5.95 -10.05 -18.32
N THR A 318 -6.35 -8.78 -18.43
CA THR A 318 -5.67 -7.75 -19.22
C THR A 318 -5.34 -6.59 -18.27
N LEU A 319 -4.06 -6.27 -18.13
CA LEU A 319 -3.60 -5.11 -17.38
C LEU A 319 -2.98 -4.11 -18.35
N ARG A 320 -3.57 -2.93 -18.42
CA ARG A 320 -3.04 -1.77 -19.13
C ARG A 320 -2.14 -0.94 -18.24
N ASP A 321 -2.47 -0.90 -16.96
CA ASP A 321 -1.70 -0.27 -15.90
C ASP A 321 -1.68 -1.16 -14.64
N ALA A 322 -0.95 -0.74 -13.62
CA ALA A 322 -0.80 -1.49 -12.38
C ALA A 322 -1.73 -0.97 -11.25
N SER A 323 -2.29 0.22 -11.41
CA SER A 323 -3.14 0.89 -10.41
C SER A 323 -4.62 0.53 -10.54
N GLY A 324 -5.05 0.21 -11.76
CA GLY A 324 -6.47 0.02 -12.09
C GLY A 324 -7.18 1.31 -12.49
N LEU A 325 -6.46 2.39 -12.77
CA LEU A 325 -7.02 3.66 -13.22
C LEU A 325 -7.56 3.57 -14.65
N SER A 326 -6.93 2.73 -15.49
CA SER A 326 -7.35 2.53 -16.87
C SER A 326 -8.63 1.71 -16.99
N TYR A 327 -9.60 2.21 -17.76
CA TYR A 327 -10.80 1.45 -18.16
C TYR A 327 -10.50 0.27 -19.11
N ALA A 328 -9.29 0.20 -19.67
CA ALA A 328 -8.84 -0.90 -20.51
C ALA A 328 -8.41 -2.14 -19.70
N ASN A 329 -8.26 -2.04 -18.38
CA ASN A 329 -8.04 -3.19 -17.53
C ASN A 329 -9.26 -4.10 -17.52
N LYS A 330 -9.04 -5.41 -17.57
CA LYS A 330 -10.07 -6.43 -17.47
C LYS A 330 -9.58 -7.57 -16.60
N VAL A 331 -10.35 -7.91 -15.57
CA VAL A 331 -10.01 -8.98 -14.62
C VAL A 331 -11.27 -9.80 -14.30
N PRO A 332 -11.21 -11.13 -14.38
CA PRO A 332 -12.27 -11.99 -13.88
C PRO A 332 -12.32 -12.00 -12.33
N ALA A 333 -13.53 -12.02 -11.75
CA ALA A 333 -13.70 -12.06 -10.30
C ALA A 333 -13.04 -13.30 -9.67
N ARG A 334 -13.04 -14.44 -10.37
CA ARG A 334 -12.37 -15.66 -9.90
C ARG A 334 -10.88 -15.46 -9.63
N VAL A 335 -10.19 -14.69 -10.46
CA VAL A 335 -8.74 -14.46 -10.30
C VAL A 335 -8.45 -13.70 -9.02
N LEU A 336 -9.22 -12.65 -8.73
CA LEU A 336 -9.10 -11.87 -7.50
C LEU A 336 -9.47 -12.70 -6.27
N ASN A 337 -10.53 -13.51 -6.36
CA ASN A 337 -10.94 -14.35 -5.25
C ASN A 337 -9.97 -15.51 -4.98
N ASP A 338 -9.45 -16.16 -6.03
CA ASP A 338 -8.44 -17.21 -5.90
C ASP A 338 -7.18 -16.71 -5.22
N MET A 339 -6.74 -15.51 -5.58
CA MET A 339 -5.62 -14.85 -4.93
C MET A 339 -5.93 -14.59 -3.46
N MET A 340 -7.07 -13.97 -3.16
CA MET A 340 -7.45 -13.64 -1.78
C MET A 340 -7.67 -14.90 -0.93
N SER A 341 -8.26 -15.94 -1.49
CA SER A 341 -8.42 -17.25 -0.85
C SER A 341 -7.07 -17.90 -0.54
N GLY A 342 -6.13 -17.86 -1.49
CA GLY A 342 -4.77 -18.38 -1.28
C GLY A 342 -3.97 -17.63 -0.22
N ILE A 343 -4.17 -16.30 -0.12
CA ILE A 343 -3.53 -15.42 0.89
C ILE A 343 -4.11 -15.68 2.29
N ALA A 344 -5.43 -15.73 2.40
CA ALA A 344 -6.13 -15.93 3.67
C ALA A 344 -6.01 -17.37 4.19
N GLY A 345 -5.83 -18.33 3.28
CA GLY A 345 -5.59 -19.74 3.57
C GLY A 345 -4.10 -20.05 3.84
N THR A 346 -3.66 -21.20 3.35
CA THR A 346 -2.29 -21.71 3.56
C THR A 346 -1.45 -21.77 2.29
N ARG A 347 -2.06 -21.49 1.12
CA ARG A 347 -1.39 -21.65 -0.19
C ARG A 347 -0.28 -20.63 -0.42
N TYR A 348 -0.45 -19.39 0.05
CA TYR A 348 0.52 -18.30 -0.11
C TYR A 348 0.82 -17.58 1.22
N PRO A 349 1.43 -18.25 2.20
CA PRO A 349 1.66 -17.67 3.53
C PRO A 349 2.58 -16.43 3.49
N GLN A 350 3.47 -16.34 2.51
CA GLN A 350 4.35 -15.19 2.29
C GLN A 350 3.60 -13.93 1.85
N LEU A 351 2.35 -14.04 1.38
CA LEU A 351 1.50 -12.91 1.01
C LEU A 351 0.59 -12.42 2.15
N ARG A 352 0.62 -13.04 3.33
CA ARG A 352 -0.27 -12.66 4.44
C ARG A 352 -0.11 -11.20 4.88
N VAL A 353 1.08 -10.63 4.72
CA VAL A 353 1.34 -9.20 4.95
C VAL A 353 0.39 -8.29 4.16
N LEU A 354 -0.15 -8.75 3.03
CA LEU A 354 -1.14 -8.01 2.25
C LEU A 354 -2.47 -7.81 3.00
N LEU A 355 -2.85 -8.77 3.88
CA LEU A 355 -4.07 -8.65 4.68
C LEU A 355 -4.01 -7.48 5.67
N ASP A 356 -2.81 -7.13 6.14
CA ASP A 356 -2.60 -6.02 7.07
C ASP A 356 -2.83 -4.66 6.40
N GLY A 357 -2.56 -4.58 5.09
CA GLY A 357 -2.81 -3.39 4.27
C GLY A 357 -4.27 -3.22 3.80
N LEU A 358 -5.15 -4.22 4.02
CA LEU A 358 -6.55 -4.09 3.62
C LEU A 358 -7.31 -3.14 4.55
N PRO A 359 -8.04 -2.15 4.01
CA PRO A 359 -9.00 -1.35 4.75
C PRO A 359 -10.00 -2.19 5.56
N ILE A 360 -10.37 -1.69 6.74
CA ILE A 360 -11.35 -2.31 7.63
C ILE A 360 -12.67 -1.56 7.52
N ALA A 361 -13.76 -2.28 7.29
CA ALA A 361 -15.11 -1.74 7.22
C ALA A 361 -15.49 -0.93 8.48
N ALA A 362 -15.96 0.30 8.29
CA ALA A 362 -16.25 1.30 9.34
C ALA A 362 -15.06 1.59 10.28
N GLY A 363 -13.82 1.40 9.80
CA GLY A 363 -12.63 1.56 10.64
C GLY A 363 -11.48 2.31 9.99
N THR A 364 -10.92 1.81 8.87
CA THR A 364 -9.69 2.40 8.30
C THR A 364 -9.74 2.52 6.78
N GLY A 365 -8.89 3.44 6.25
CA GLY A 365 -8.65 3.62 4.82
C GLY A 365 -9.94 3.85 4.05
N THR A 366 -10.00 3.40 2.81
CA THR A 366 -11.14 3.62 1.91
C THR A 366 -12.45 2.95 2.34
N LEU A 367 -12.46 2.19 3.44
CA LEU A 367 -13.67 1.61 4.04
C LEU A 367 -14.09 2.30 5.36
N ALA A 368 -13.41 3.35 5.81
CA ALA A 368 -13.69 4.02 7.08
C ALA A 368 -15.16 4.46 7.20
N GLU A 369 -15.75 4.98 6.12
CA GLU A 369 -17.14 5.45 6.06
C GLU A 369 -18.11 4.47 5.37
N ARG A 370 -17.64 3.26 5.06
CA ARG A 370 -18.43 2.19 4.44
C ARG A 370 -18.98 1.24 5.51
N PHE A 371 -19.94 0.41 5.13
CA PHE A 371 -20.57 -0.58 6.03
C PHE A 371 -21.22 0.07 7.26
N ASN A 372 -22.06 1.09 7.04
CA ASN A 372 -22.77 1.74 8.14
C ASN A 372 -23.47 0.69 9.03
N PRO A 373 -23.13 0.58 10.33
CA PRO A 373 -23.62 -0.47 11.21
C PRO A 373 -25.14 -0.45 11.42
N LYS A 374 -25.81 0.66 11.11
CA LYS A 374 -27.29 0.75 11.12
C LYS A 374 -27.92 0.12 9.88
N LYS A 375 -27.17 -0.17 8.83
CA LYS A 375 -27.65 -0.69 7.54
C LYS A 375 -27.08 -2.06 7.18
N THR A 376 -25.91 -2.43 7.71
CA THR A 376 -25.22 -3.66 7.37
C THR A 376 -24.32 -4.14 8.51
N SER A 377 -24.15 -5.45 8.67
CA SER A 377 -23.41 -6.10 9.76
C SER A 377 -21.90 -6.26 9.48
N GLY A 378 -21.39 -5.73 8.39
CA GLY A 378 -19.98 -5.90 7.98
C GLY A 378 -18.96 -5.05 8.76
N ALA A 379 -19.40 -4.03 9.53
CA ALA A 379 -18.54 -3.11 10.27
C ALA A 379 -17.57 -3.86 11.21
N GLY A 380 -16.28 -3.61 11.06
CA GLY A 380 -15.21 -4.26 11.84
C GLY A 380 -14.86 -5.70 11.43
N TRP A 381 -15.70 -6.37 10.63
CA TRP A 381 -15.56 -7.78 10.26
C TRP A 381 -15.11 -8.03 8.82
N VAL A 382 -15.22 -7.00 7.99
CA VAL A 382 -14.77 -7.05 6.60
C VAL A 382 -13.43 -6.33 6.48
N ARG A 383 -12.47 -6.98 5.81
CA ARG A 383 -11.22 -6.36 5.35
C ARG A 383 -11.16 -6.49 3.85
N ALA A 384 -11.14 -5.40 3.12
CA ALA A 384 -11.20 -5.47 1.68
C ALA A 384 -10.54 -4.29 0.97
N LYS A 385 -10.00 -4.57 -0.22
CA LYS A 385 -9.62 -3.54 -1.18
C LYS A 385 -10.85 -3.06 -1.92
N THR A 386 -11.04 -1.76 -1.97
CA THR A 386 -12.07 -1.10 -2.78
C THR A 386 -11.54 -0.77 -4.17
N GLY A 387 -12.44 -0.72 -5.15
CA GLY A 387 -12.16 -0.13 -6.45
C GLY A 387 -13.33 0.76 -6.86
N THR A 388 -13.01 1.93 -7.42
CA THR A 388 -14.02 2.89 -7.89
C THR A 388 -13.49 3.68 -9.08
N LEU A 389 -14.28 3.72 -10.14
CA LEU A 389 -14.21 4.67 -11.25
C LEU A 389 -15.64 5.07 -11.60
N THR A 390 -15.81 6.05 -12.49
CA THR A 390 -17.17 6.38 -12.99
C THR A 390 -17.80 5.14 -13.62
N GLY A 391 -18.98 4.75 -13.12
CA GLY A 391 -19.67 3.54 -13.59
C GLY A 391 -19.05 2.21 -13.17
N VAL A 392 -18.08 2.19 -12.27
CA VAL A 392 -17.39 0.98 -11.82
C VAL A 392 -17.22 0.98 -10.29
N SER A 393 -17.62 -0.11 -9.66
CA SER A 393 -17.33 -0.38 -8.25
C SER A 393 -16.88 -1.82 -8.05
N SER A 394 -15.93 -2.04 -7.18
CA SER A 394 -15.45 -3.38 -6.86
C SER A 394 -15.02 -3.51 -5.40
N LEU A 395 -15.06 -4.73 -4.89
CA LEU A 395 -14.68 -5.04 -3.52
C LEU A 395 -14.10 -6.46 -3.45
N THR A 396 -12.86 -6.60 -2.98
CA THR A 396 -12.18 -7.89 -2.88
C THR A 396 -11.49 -8.02 -1.53
N GLY A 397 -11.75 -9.09 -0.80
CA GLY A 397 -11.20 -9.23 0.53
C GLY A 397 -11.65 -10.48 1.28
N ILE A 398 -11.68 -10.35 2.59
CA ILE A 398 -12.11 -11.39 3.52
C ILE A 398 -13.21 -10.85 4.45
N VAL A 399 -14.06 -11.75 4.90
CA VAL A 399 -15.09 -11.49 5.90
C VAL A 399 -15.20 -12.67 6.86
N GLN A 400 -15.35 -12.39 8.15
CA GLN A 400 -15.64 -13.42 9.14
C GLN A 400 -17.16 -13.53 9.31
N THR A 401 -17.72 -14.74 9.16
CA THR A 401 -19.15 -14.99 9.38
C THR A 401 -19.55 -14.91 10.85
N VAL A 402 -20.84 -14.87 11.16
CA VAL A 402 -21.34 -14.89 12.55
C VAL A 402 -20.91 -16.15 13.31
N ASP A 403 -20.72 -17.28 12.62
CA ASP A 403 -20.23 -18.54 13.19
C ASP A 403 -18.69 -18.58 13.32
N GLY A 404 -18.00 -17.49 12.95
CA GLY A 404 -16.55 -17.37 13.09
C GLY A 404 -15.73 -17.89 11.91
N ARG A 405 -16.36 -18.40 10.81
CA ARG A 405 -15.65 -18.82 9.61
C ARG A 405 -15.17 -17.62 8.81
N VAL A 406 -13.91 -17.59 8.40
CA VAL A 406 -13.41 -16.61 7.44
C VAL A 406 -13.67 -17.09 6.03
N LEU A 407 -14.27 -16.21 5.21
CA LEU A 407 -14.49 -16.42 3.78
C LEU A 407 -13.73 -15.37 2.98
N SER A 408 -13.23 -15.74 1.81
CA SER A 408 -12.72 -14.79 0.82
C SER A 408 -13.82 -14.44 -0.18
N PHE A 409 -13.76 -13.24 -0.73
CA PHE A 409 -14.69 -12.81 -1.76
C PHE A 409 -14.04 -11.84 -2.74
N ALA A 410 -14.55 -11.83 -3.98
CA ALA A 410 -14.33 -10.78 -4.96
C ALA A 410 -15.65 -10.45 -5.66
N LEU A 411 -16.01 -9.18 -5.69
CA LEU A 411 -17.24 -8.67 -6.29
C LEU A 411 -16.87 -7.48 -7.20
N MET A 412 -17.39 -7.49 -8.43
CA MET A 412 -17.24 -6.37 -9.38
C MET A 412 -18.59 -6.00 -9.96
N SER A 413 -18.89 -4.72 -9.93
CA SER A 413 -20.13 -4.10 -10.41
C SER A 413 -19.77 -3.03 -11.42
N ASN A 414 -20.24 -3.18 -12.65
CA ASN A 414 -20.03 -2.22 -13.74
C ASN A 414 -21.38 -1.75 -14.29
N GLY A 415 -21.42 -0.51 -14.82
CA GLY A 415 -22.61 0.05 -15.48
C GLY A 415 -23.57 0.83 -14.59
N THR A 416 -23.24 1.02 -13.29
CA THR A 416 -24.02 1.89 -12.38
C THR A 416 -23.12 2.87 -11.64
N SER A 417 -23.72 3.95 -11.10
CA SER A 417 -22.95 4.94 -10.35
C SER A 417 -22.36 4.34 -9.07
N PRO A 418 -21.17 4.79 -8.63
CA PRO A 418 -20.59 4.34 -7.35
C PRO A 418 -21.50 4.58 -6.14
N ASP A 419 -22.32 5.63 -6.15
CA ASP A 419 -23.23 5.94 -5.04
C ASP A 419 -24.35 4.89 -4.88
N GLN A 420 -24.74 4.24 -5.97
CA GLN A 420 -25.67 3.12 -5.96
C GLN A 420 -24.96 1.78 -5.70
N ALA A 421 -23.89 1.53 -6.44
CA ALA A 421 -23.19 0.24 -6.39
C ALA A 421 -22.48 -0.03 -5.05
N ARG A 422 -21.87 0.98 -4.43
CA ARG A 422 -21.13 0.79 -3.16
C ARG A 422 -22.03 0.26 -2.03
N PRO A 423 -23.18 0.88 -1.69
CA PRO A 423 -24.08 0.34 -0.67
C PRO A 423 -24.63 -1.05 -1.03
N ALA A 424 -24.87 -1.30 -2.32
CA ALA A 424 -25.35 -2.60 -2.77
C ALA A 424 -24.28 -3.70 -2.61
N LEU A 425 -23.01 -3.42 -2.90
CA LEU A 425 -21.89 -4.33 -2.62
C LEU A 425 -21.70 -4.55 -1.12
N ASP A 426 -21.85 -3.51 -0.28
CA ASP A 426 -21.81 -3.64 1.18
C ASP A 426 -22.92 -4.55 1.69
N ALA A 427 -24.13 -4.46 1.11
CA ALA A 427 -25.23 -5.32 1.45
C ALA A 427 -24.96 -6.80 1.09
N VAL A 428 -24.33 -7.07 -0.07
CA VAL A 428 -23.93 -8.44 -0.45
C VAL A 428 -22.94 -9.00 0.59
N VAL A 429 -21.88 -8.25 0.91
CA VAL A 429 -20.87 -8.72 1.86
C VAL A 429 -21.43 -8.80 3.29
N GLY A 430 -22.32 -7.88 3.68
CA GLY A 430 -23.07 -7.97 4.93
C GLY A 430 -23.87 -9.25 5.06
N LYS A 431 -24.51 -9.71 3.97
CA LYS A 431 -25.21 -11.01 3.96
C LYS A 431 -24.25 -12.19 4.05
N ILE A 432 -23.05 -12.11 3.48
CA ILE A 432 -22.01 -13.13 3.70
C ILE A 432 -21.60 -13.16 5.19
N ARG A 433 -21.45 -11.99 5.82
CA ARG A 433 -21.14 -11.87 7.25
C ARG A 433 -22.24 -12.52 8.12
N ASP A 434 -23.51 -12.25 7.81
CA ASP A 434 -24.67 -12.75 8.56
C ASP A 434 -24.89 -14.25 8.40
N CYS A 435 -24.23 -14.86 7.42
CA CYS A 435 -24.51 -16.23 7.05
C CYS A 435 -24.02 -17.23 8.10
N GLY A 436 -24.96 -17.73 8.92
CA GLY A 436 -24.88 -19.00 9.63
C GLY A 436 -25.51 -20.12 8.81
N CYS A 437 -25.37 -20.09 7.50
CA CYS A 437 -26.10 -20.87 6.48
C CYS A 437 -25.63 -22.33 6.45
N ARG A 438 -26.25 -23.18 7.21
CA ARG A 438 -25.96 -24.63 7.31
C ARG A 438 -26.85 -25.45 6.43
#